data_71eaaadc45782f97a11a49eee1c44291
#
_entry.id   71eaaadc45782f97a11a49eee1c44291
#
_cell.length_a   1.000
_cell.length_b   1.000
_cell.length_c   1.000
_cell.angle_alpha   90.00
_cell.angle_beta   90.00
_cell.angle_gamma   90.00
#
_symmetry.space_group_name_H-M   'P 1'
#
loop_
_entity.id
_entity.type
_entity.pdbx_description
1 polymer ?
#
loop_
_entity_poly.entity_id
_entity_poly.type
_entity_poly.pdbx_seq_one_letter_code
_entity_poly.pdbx_strand_id
1 'polypeptide(L)'
;MLQILPVMFGISLMYYIRQRKVKKEMDEIVRSTLPSNDSVESILSSVALASYKSKVMIGVIMLVFSLQTSAQAKTFKSLMKYDIYAITFNDKAVCEPNGFTYGFVDYGIYKSRGFYFGIQNDNAVFGNSITLLESTSHKVTTEKNIKINTYQLVDMNTRNSYYKCRFWKINKLVYLTLQKIGERDILTYVLSPKNK
;
A
#
# COMPACT_ATOMS: atom_id res chain seq x y z
N MET A 1 -5.57 2.68 1.21
CA MET A 1 -6.14 2.41 2.54
C MET A 1 -7.55 1.79 2.52
N LEU A 2 -8.35 2.04 1.50
CA LEU A 2 -9.75 1.55 1.42
C LEU A 2 -9.92 0.04 1.10
N GLN A 3 -8.93 -0.63 0.54
CA GLN A 3 -9.06 -2.05 0.15
C GLN A 3 -8.80 -3.06 1.29
N ILE A 4 -8.16 -2.64 2.38
CA ILE A 4 -7.89 -3.53 3.53
C ILE A 4 -9.13 -3.64 4.44
N LEU A 5 -9.96 -2.60 4.48
CA LEU A 5 -11.17 -2.58 5.30
C LEU A 5 -12.18 -3.71 4.97
N PRO A 6 -12.54 -3.98 3.69
CA PRO A 6 -13.50 -5.05 3.38
C PRO A 6 -12.94 -6.44 3.66
N VAL A 7 -11.63 -6.67 3.49
CA VAL A 7 -11.00 -7.97 3.81
C VAL A 7 -10.99 -8.20 5.32
N MET A 8 -10.66 -7.18 6.11
CA MET A 8 -10.69 -7.26 7.57
C MET A 8 -12.12 -7.43 8.10
N PHE A 9 -13.10 -6.77 7.47
CA PHE A 9 -14.51 -6.94 7.81
C PHE A 9 -15.02 -8.35 7.48
N GLY A 10 -14.62 -8.90 6.33
CA GLY A 10 -14.92 -10.28 5.92
C GLY A 10 -14.34 -11.31 6.88
N ILE A 11 -13.09 -11.17 7.28
CA ILE A 11 -12.44 -12.07 8.25
C ILE A 11 -13.09 -11.96 9.63
N SER A 12 -13.40 -10.75 10.09
CA SER A 12 -14.10 -10.50 11.36
C SER A 12 -15.51 -11.08 11.37
N LEU A 13 -16.24 -10.95 10.25
CA LEU A 13 -17.59 -11.50 10.10
C LEU A 13 -17.58 -13.03 10.05
N MET A 14 -16.65 -13.64 9.31
CA MET A 14 -16.46 -15.11 9.29
C MET A 14 -16.09 -15.65 10.68
N TYR A 15 -15.20 -14.95 11.38
CA TYR A 15 -14.84 -15.32 12.74
C TYR A 15 -16.03 -15.22 13.70
N TYR A 16 -16.85 -14.18 13.59
CA TYR A 16 -18.06 -14.00 14.39
C TYR A 16 -19.13 -15.08 14.12
N ILE A 17 -19.33 -15.43 12.84
CA ILE A 17 -20.27 -16.49 12.44
C ILE A 17 -19.78 -17.85 12.99
N ARG A 18 -18.49 -18.15 12.89
CA ARG A 18 -17.88 -19.37 13.40
C ARG A 18 -18.00 -19.47 14.94
N GLN A 19 -17.79 -18.36 15.64
CA GLN A 19 -17.98 -18.27 17.09
C GLN A 19 -19.44 -18.53 17.51
N ARG A 20 -20.41 -18.00 16.76
CA ARG A 20 -21.83 -18.27 17.02
C ARG A 20 -22.19 -19.74 16.82
N LYS A 21 -21.62 -20.37 15.80
CA LYS A 21 -21.86 -21.80 15.52
C LYS A 21 -21.27 -22.69 16.62
N VAL A 22 -20.02 -22.42 16.99
CA VAL A 22 -19.34 -23.15 18.09
C VAL A 22 -20.07 -22.95 19.43
N LYS A 23 -20.57 -21.74 19.70
CA LYS A 23 -21.36 -21.49 20.92
C LYS A 23 -22.66 -22.29 20.95
N LYS A 24 -23.39 -22.35 19.82
CA LYS A 24 -24.62 -23.16 19.70
C LYS A 24 -24.34 -24.64 19.91
N GLU A 25 -23.31 -25.18 19.27
CA GLU A 25 -22.89 -26.58 19.40
C GLU A 25 -22.46 -26.89 20.84
N MET A 26 -21.74 -25.96 21.50
CA MET A 26 -21.38 -26.11 22.93
C MET A 26 -22.58 -26.04 23.86
N ASP A 27 -23.52 -25.10 23.64
CA ASP A 27 -24.76 -25.00 24.46
C ASP A 27 -25.61 -26.27 24.33
N GLU A 28 -25.60 -26.93 23.18
CA GLU A 28 -26.28 -28.16 22.90
C GLU A 28 -25.65 -29.37 23.58
N ILE A 29 -24.30 -29.46 23.52
CA ILE A 29 -23.50 -30.47 24.24
C ILE A 29 -23.63 -30.30 25.76
N VAL A 30 -23.59 -29.09 26.27
CA VAL A 30 -23.75 -28.80 27.69
C VAL A 30 -25.15 -29.21 28.19
N ARG A 31 -26.20 -28.96 27.40
CA ARG A 31 -27.57 -29.38 27.75
C ARG A 31 -27.74 -30.90 27.73
N SER A 32 -27.01 -31.60 26.90
CA SER A 32 -27.15 -33.07 26.74
C SER A 32 -26.31 -33.89 27.72
N THR A 33 -25.30 -33.29 28.36
CA THR A 33 -24.30 -34.04 29.14
C THR A 33 -24.28 -33.81 30.65
N LEU A 34 -25.13 -32.92 31.22
CA LEU A 34 -24.99 -32.49 32.62
C LEU A 34 -26.05 -33.08 33.56
N PRO A 35 -25.61 -33.79 34.61
CA PRO A 35 -26.47 -34.28 35.67
C PRO A 35 -26.43 -33.49 36.98
N SER A 36 -25.76 -32.37 37.17
CA SER A 36 -25.86 -31.56 38.39
C SER A 36 -25.46 -30.09 38.23
N ASN A 37 -26.17 -29.18 38.96
CA ASN A 37 -26.04 -27.72 38.86
C ASN A 37 -24.65 -27.14 39.23
N ASP A 38 -23.83 -27.77 40.05
CA ASP A 38 -22.60 -27.19 40.59
C ASP A 38 -21.42 -27.20 39.58
N SER A 39 -21.45 -28.11 38.59
CA SER A 39 -20.42 -28.17 37.54
C SER A 39 -20.65 -27.17 36.41
N VAL A 40 -21.89 -26.67 36.25
CA VAL A 40 -22.23 -25.74 35.16
C VAL A 40 -21.65 -24.35 35.39
N GLU A 41 -21.61 -23.87 36.64
CA GLU A 41 -21.05 -22.54 36.95
C GLU A 41 -19.53 -22.49 36.72
N SER A 42 -18.81 -23.58 37.07
CA SER A 42 -17.36 -23.62 36.84
C SER A 42 -17.00 -23.66 35.35
N ILE A 43 -17.80 -24.33 34.52
CA ILE A 43 -17.60 -24.40 33.08
C ILE A 43 -17.97 -23.05 32.41
N LEU A 44 -19.07 -22.42 32.84
CA LEU A 44 -19.48 -21.10 32.35
C LEU A 44 -18.44 -20.03 32.68
N SER A 45 -17.84 -20.06 33.89
CA SER A 45 -16.78 -19.11 34.25
C SER A 45 -15.51 -19.30 33.43
N SER A 46 -15.12 -20.56 33.14
CA SER A 46 -13.94 -20.85 32.31
C SER A 46 -14.14 -20.46 30.83
N VAL A 47 -15.35 -20.66 30.29
CA VAL A 47 -15.72 -20.25 28.93
C VAL A 47 -15.79 -18.71 28.82
N ALA A 48 -16.34 -18.04 29.82
CA ALA A 48 -16.35 -16.57 29.87
C ALA A 48 -14.93 -15.99 29.93
N LEU A 49 -14.04 -16.59 30.70
CA LEU A 49 -12.64 -16.19 30.80
C LEU A 49 -11.87 -16.43 29.48
N ALA A 50 -12.11 -17.55 28.80
CA ALA A 50 -11.52 -17.82 27.49
C ALA A 50 -12.02 -16.85 26.41
N SER A 51 -13.30 -16.49 26.42
CA SER A 51 -13.88 -15.48 25.53
C SER A 51 -13.31 -14.08 25.79
N TYR A 52 -13.10 -13.73 27.07
CA TYR A 52 -12.49 -12.46 27.44
C TYR A 52 -11.01 -12.38 27.01
N LYS A 53 -10.23 -13.43 27.23
CA LYS A 53 -8.82 -13.50 26.77
C LYS A 53 -8.72 -13.37 25.25
N SER A 54 -9.64 -13.99 24.49
CA SER A 54 -9.70 -13.87 23.04
C SER A 54 -10.00 -12.43 22.59
N LYS A 55 -10.92 -11.75 23.24
CA LYS A 55 -11.25 -10.34 22.92
C LYS A 55 -10.10 -9.40 23.24
N VAL A 56 -9.40 -9.61 24.35
CA VAL A 56 -8.22 -8.82 24.71
C VAL A 56 -7.10 -9.04 23.71
N MET A 57 -6.84 -10.29 23.30
CA MET A 57 -5.81 -10.60 22.29
C MET A 57 -6.09 -9.95 20.95
N ILE A 58 -7.36 -9.96 20.48
CA ILE A 58 -7.76 -9.27 19.24
C ILE A 58 -7.56 -7.76 19.38
N GLY A 59 -7.91 -7.17 20.52
CA GLY A 59 -7.67 -5.76 20.81
C GLY A 59 -6.19 -5.38 20.78
N VAL A 60 -5.33 -6.20 21.36
CA VAL A 60 -3.86 -6.01 21.37
C VAL A 60 -3.30 -6.13 19.94
N ILE A 61 -3.73 -7.14 19.16
CA ILE A 61 -3.32 -7.30 17.77
C ILE A 61 -3.72 -6.09 16.94
N MET A 62 -4.97 -5.61 17.07
CA MET A 62 -5.43 -4.41 16.38
C MET A 62 -4.64 -3.16 16.78
N LEU A 63 -4.29 -3.01 18.06
CA LEU A 63 -3.47 -1.91 18.55
C LEU A 63 -2.05 -1.96 17.99
N VAL A 64 -1.43 -3.13 17.93
CA VAL A 64 -0.10 -3.34 17.35
C VAL A 64 -0.11 -3.01 15.86
N PHE A 65 -1.12 -3.46 15.10
CA PHE A 65 -1.26 -3.12 13.68
C PHE A 65 -1.48 -1.62 13.46
N SER A 66 -2.28 -0.96 14.29
CA SER A 66 -2.48 0.50 14.18
C SER A 66 -1.23 1.30 14.54
N LEU A 67 -0.43 0.84 15.50
CA LEU A 67 0.86 1.43 15.84
C LEU A 67 1.90 1.22 14.73
N GLN A 68 1.91 0.06 14.08
CA GLN A 68 2.81 -0.20 12.96
C GLN A 68 2.48 0.66 11.74
N THR A 69 1.20 0.85 11.41
CA THR A 69 0.79 1.73 10.30
C THR A 69 1.12 3.20 10.60
N SER A 70 0.97 3.66 11.85
CA SER A 70 1.34 5.02 12.22
C SER A 70 2.86 5.25 12.27
N ALA A 71 3.64 4.24 12.64
CA ALA A 71 5.11 4.30 12.62
C ALA A 71 5.67 4.30 11.18
N GLN A 72 5.06 3.56 10.25
CA GLN A 72 5.42 3.60 8.83
C GLN A 72 5.10 4.97 8.20
N ALA A 73 3.99 5.60 8.54
CA ALA A 73 3.61 6.93 8.05
C ALA A 73 4.63 8.02 8.43
N LYS A 74 5.32 7.89 9.57
CA LYS A 74 6.36 8.83 10.03
C LYS A 74 7.70 8.71 9.28
N THR A 75 7.89 7.68 8.47
CA THR A 75 9.16 7.44 7.76
C THR A 75 9.21 8.02 6.35
N PHE A 76 8.07 8.48 5.81
CA PHE A 76 7.99 9.14 4.50
C PHE A 76 7.92 10.65 4.66
N LYS A 77 8.77 11.37 3.92
CA LYS A 77 8.71 12.83 3.79
C LYS A 77 8.51 13.16 2.32
N SER A 78 7.29 13.54 1.95
CA SER A 78 7.00 14.08 0.62
C SER A 78 7.75 15.40 0.42
N LEU A 79 8.50 15.49 -0.68
CA LEU A 79 9.21 16.70 -1.09
C LEU A 79 8.42 17.45 -2.16
N MET A 80 7.81 16.75 -3.11
CA MET A 80 7.09 17.33 -4.22
C MET A 80 6.01 16.38 -4.73
N LYS A 81 4.86 16.94 -5.08
CA LYS A 81 3.81 16.22 -5.80
C LYS A 81 3.68 16.77 -7.21
N TYR A 82 3.48 15.86 -8.15
CA TYR A 82 3.32 16.17 -9.56
C TYR A 82 2.05 15.51 -10.07
N ASP A 83 1.28 16.24 -10.85
CA ASP A 83 0.17 15.67 -11.60
C ASP A 83 0.69 14.99 -12.87
N ILE A 84 0.15 13.82 -13.22
CA ILE A 84 0.49 13.11 -14.45
C ILE A 84 -0.31 13.76 -15.58
N TYR A 85 0.39 14.41 -16.50
CA TYR A 85 -0.18 15.17 -17.61
C TYR A 85 -0.29 14.35 -18.90
N ALA A 86 0.68 13.47 -19.15
CA ALA A 86 0.68 12.53 -20.27
C ALA A 86 1.49 11.29 -19.94
N ILE A 87 1.21 10.20 -20.64
CA ILE A 87 1.96 8.93 -20.49
C ILE A 87 2.31 8.43 -21.89
N THR A 88 3.58 8.03 -22.07
CA THR A 88 4.03 7.36 -23.29
C THR A 88 4.62 6.00 -22.96
N PHE A 89 4.45 5.04 -23.86
CA PHE A 89 5.03 3.72 -23.79
C PHE A 89 5.86 3.49 -25.06
N ASN A 90 7.17 3.31 -24.93
CA ASN A 90 8.12 3.24 -26.04
C ASN A 90 7.94 4.41 -27.02
N ASP A 91 7.90 5.62 -26.48
CA ASP A 91 7.71 6.92 -27.21
C ASP A 91 6.35 7.07 -27.92
N LYS A 92 5.43 6.11 -27.79
CA LYS A 92 4.06 6.23 -28.31
C LYS A 92 3.15 6.73 -27.19
N ALA A 93 2.36 7.76 -27.48
CA ALA A 93 1.39 8.28 -26.54
C ALA A 93 0.31 7.22 -26.23
N VAL A 94 0.10 6.96 -24.93
CA VAL A 94 -0.96 6.09 -24.42
C VAL A 94 -1.99 6.88 -23.61
N CYS A 95 -1.56 8.02 -23.05
CA CYS A 95 -2.43 9.02 -22.45
C CYS A 95 -1.96 10.40 -22.93
N GLU A 96 -2.73 11.03 -23.82
CA GLU A 96 -2.40 12.32 -24.42
C GLU A 96 -2.80 13.49 -23.51
N PRO A 97 -2.11 14.64 -23.61
CA PRO A 97 -2.49 15.85 -22.89
C PRO A 97 -3.91 16.31 -23.28
N ASN A 98 -4.82 16.31 -22.32
CA ASN A 98 -6.23 16.70 -22.58
C ASN A 98 -6.79 17.70 -21.55
N GLY A 99 -5.93 18.27 -20.70
CA GLY A 99 -6.32 19.19 -19.63
C GLY A 99 -6.74 18.51 -18.33
N PHE A 100 -6.88 17.17 -18.31
CA PHE A 100 -7.13 16.38 -17.12
C PHE A 100 -5.83 15.72 -16.61
N THR A 101 -5.84 15.26 -15.37
CA THR A 101 -4.73 14.49 -14.82
C THR A 101 -5.02 12.99 -14.93
N TYR A 102 -3.98 12.20 -15.22
CA TYR A 102 -4.03 10.74 -15.29
C TYR A 102 -3.55 10.08 -13.99
N GLY A 103 -3.49 10.86 -12.90
CA GLY A 103 -2.99 10.46 -11.62
C GLY A 103 -1.95 11.44 -11.09
N PHE A 104 -1.13 11.00 -10.14
CA PHE A 104 -0.06 11.83 -9.58
C PHE A 104 1.18 11.03 -9.21
N VAL A 105 2.31 11.72 -9.13
CA VAL A 105 3.56 11.19 -8.59
C VAL A 105 3.91 11.96 -7.33
N ASP A 106 4.09 11.24 -6.22
CA ASP A 106 4.64 11.76 -4.98
C ASP A 106 6.13 11.38 -4.91
N TYR A 107 7.00 12.38 -4.98
CA TYR A 107 8.43 12.23 -4.85
C TYR A 107 8.89 12.69 -3.47
N GLY A 108 9.69 11.89 -2.80
CA GLY A 108 10.13 12.22 -1.45
C GLY A 108 11.31 11.41 -0.94
N ILE A 109 11.51 11.47 0.37
CA ILE A 109 12.56 10.76 1.08
C ILE A 109 11.95 9.71 1.98
N TYR A 110 12.50 8.49 1.92
CA TYR A 110 12.17 7.37 2.79
C TYR A 110 13.33 7.06 3.73
N LYS A 111 13.03 6.94 5.02
CA LYS A 111 14.03 6.64 6.07
C LYS A 111 15.26 7.53 6.03
N SER A 112 15.11 8.82 5.71
CA SER A 112 16.16 9.85 5.61
C SER A 112 17.36 9.54 4.69
N ARG A 113 17.37 8.44 3.96
CA ARG A 113 18.51 8.03 3.10
C ARG A 113 18.15 7.69 1.66
N GLY A 114 16.95 7.16 1.42
CA GLY A 114 16.49 6.78 0.10
C GLY A 114 15.47 7.77 -0.46
N PHE A 115 15.42 7.89 -1.77
CA PHE A 115 14.32 8.57 -2.44
C PHE A 115 13.21 7.55 -2.71
N TYR A 116 11.97 8.00 -2.73
CA TYR A 116 10.85 7.20 -3.18
C TYR A 116 10.03 7.93 -4.23
N PHE A 117 9.35 7.14 -5.05
CA PHE A 117 8.38 7.58 -6.02
C PHE A 117 7.08 6.80 -5.78
N GLY A 118 6.07 7.49 -5.28
CA GLY A 118 4.72 6.96 -5.15
C GLY A 118 3.93 7.35 -6.41
N ILE A 119 3.71 6.41 -7.32
CA ILE A 119 3.00 6.64 -8.57
C ILE A 119 1.57 6.13 -8.40
N GLN A 120 0.62 7.02 -8.42
CA GLN A 120 -0.80 6.70 -8.45
C GLN A 120 -1.33 6.96 -9.86
N ASN A 121 -1.70 5.91 -10.56
CA ASN A 121 -2.40 5.99 -11.83
C ASN A 121 -3.91 6.06 -11.56
N ASP A 122 -4.59 6.89 -12.35
CA ASP A 122 -6.03 7.00 -12.39
C ASP A 122 -6.42 7.23 -13.85
N ASN A 123 -6.37 6.16 -14.65
CA ASN A 123 -6.61 6.22 -16.10
C ASN A 123 -7.03 4.86 -16.65
N ALA A 124 -7.59 4.87 -17.85
CA ALA A 124 -8.12 3.67 -18.51
C ALA A 124 -7.05 2.63 -18.88
N VAL A 125 -5.77 3.06 -19.05
CA VAL A 125 -4.68 2.17 -19.48
C VAL A 125 -4.12 1.35 -18.32
N PHE A 126 -3.87 2.01 -17.19
CA PHE A 126 -3.26 1.37 -16.01
C PHE A 126 -4.26 1.17 -14.86
N GLY A 127 -5.53 1.57 -15.07
CA GLY A 127 -6.56 1.53 -14.05
C GLY A 127 -6.26 2.43 -12.85
N ASN A 128 -6.90 2.14 -11.73
CA ASN A 128 -6.61 2.78 -10.45
C ASN A 128 -5.58 1.96 -9.70
N SER A 129 -4.30 2.27 -9.89
CA SER A 129 -3.18 1.53 -9.31
C SER A 129 -2.22 2.44 -8.56
N ILE A 130 -1.59 1.90 -7.50
CA ILE A 130 -0.56 2.59 -6.72
C ILE A 130 0.70 1.74 -6.74
N THR A 131 1.79 2.33 -7.23
CA THR A 131 3.12 1.72 -7.21
C THR A 131 4.03 2.55 -6.31
N LEU A 132 4.71 1.92 -5.38
CA LEU A 132 5.65 2.56 -4.47
C LEU A 132 7.04 2.01 -4.72
N LEU A 133 7.94 2.88 -5.21
CA LEU A 133 9.30 2.54 -5.61
C LEU A 133 10.31 3.22 -4.68
N GLU A 134 11.24 2.45 -4.11
CA GLU A 134 12.33 2.95 -3.25
C GLU A 134 13.66 2.94 -4.01
N SER A 135 14.45 4.02 -3.89
CA SER A 135 15.76 4.07 -4.54
C SER A 135 16.82 3.26 -3.76
N THR A 136 17.54 2.43 -4.47
CA THR A 136 18.73 1.71 -3.98
C THR A 136 20.01 2.43 -4.33
N SER A 137 20.00 3.21 -5.42
CA SER A 137 21.13 4.07 -5.81
C SER A 137 20.63 5.33 -6.53
N HIS A 138 21.48 6.37 -6.52
CA HIS A 138 21.21 7.66 -7.17
C HIS A 138 22.48 8.19 -7.82
N LYS A 139 22.37 8.63 -9.08
CA LYS A 139 23.43 9.28 -9.83
C LYS A 139 22.88 10.51 -10.56
N VAL A 140 23.65 11.58 -10.58
CA VAL A 140 23.32 12.79 -11.33
C VAL A 140 24.26 12.89 -12.52
N THR A 141 23.71 13.13 -13.71
CA THR A 141 24.45 13.40 -14.95
C THR A 141 23.92 14.66 -15.60
N THR A 142 24.74 15.30 -16.43
CA THR A 142 24.30 16.45 -17.23
C THR A 142 24.43 16.08 -18.71
N GLU A 143 23.33 16.13 -19.44
CA GLU A 143 23.26 15.88 -20.88
C GLU A 143 22.64 17.11 -21.55
N LYS A 144 23.34 17.72 -22.52
CA LYS A 144 22.87 18.91 -23.24
C LYS A 144 22.35 20.04 -22.31
N ASN A 145 23.09 20.31 -21.24
CA ASN A 145 22.73 21.28 -20.18
C ASN A 145 21.48 20.92 -19.35
N ILE A 146 20.94 19.71 -19.48
CA ILE A 146 19.84 19.22 -18.68
C ILE A 146 20.40 18.33 -17.58
N LYS A 147 20.07 18.65 -16.34
CA LYS A 147 20.41 17.82 -15.18
C LYS A 147 19.44 16.62 -15.11
N ILE A 148 20.01 15.42 -15.22
CA ILE A 148 19.27 14.17 -15.19
C ILE A 148 19.63 13.41 -13.93
N ASN A 149 18.64 13.11 -13.09
CA ASN A 149 18.79 12.25 -11.95
C ASN A 149 18.42 10.82 -12.37
N THR A 150 19.34 9.90 -12.21
CA THR A 150 19.13 8.48 -12.49
C THR A 150 19.09 7.71 -11.19
N TYR A 151 18.05 6.91 -11.01
CA TYR A 151 17.84 6.07 -9.84
C TYR A 151 17.76 4.60 -10.27
N GLN A 152 18.25 3.72 -9.42
CA GLN A 152 17.83 2.33 -9.42
C GLN A 152 16.75 2.20 -8.35
N LEU A 153 15.60 1.68 -8.74
CA LEU A 153 14.44 1.57 -7.87
C LEU A 153 14.05 0.11 -7.68
N VAL A 154 13.51 -0.19 -6.51
CA VAL A 154 12.90 -1.47 -6.20
C VAL A 154 11.42 -1.24 -5.82
N ASP A 155 10.55 -2.10 -6.31
CA ASP A 155 9.14 -2.10 -5.91
C ASP A 155 9.04 -2.53 -4.43
N MET A 156 8.48 -1.68 -3.60
CA MET A 156 8.38 -1.91 -2.16
C MET A 156 7.37 -2.99 -1.80
N ASN A 157 6.38 -3.26 -2.66
CA ASN A 157 5.35 -4.26 -2.42
C ASN A 157 5.85 -5.66 -2.74
N THR A 158 6.50 -5.83 -3.89
CA THR A 158 6.96 -7.14 -4.37
C THR A 158 8.40 -7.44 -4.01
N ARG A 159 9.26 -6.41 -3.91
CA ARG A 159 10.71 -6.46 -3.73
C ARG A 159 11.48 -7.30 -4.77
N ASN A 160 10.77 -7.77 -5.79
CA ASN A 160 11.31 -8.62 -6.85
C ASN A 160 11.44 -7.89 -8.19
N SER A 161 10.90 -6.68 -8.29
CA SER A 161 10.93 -5.88 -9.51
C SER A 161 11.86 -4.68 -9.33
N TYR A 162 12.86 -4.60 -10.21
CA TYR A 162 13.84 -3.52 -10.20
C TYR A 162 13.68 -2.67 -11.45
N TYR A 163 13.80 -1.36 -11.28
CA TYR A 163 13.60 -0.38 -12.35
C TYR A 163 14.80 0.56 -12.43
N LYS A 164 15.18 0.93 -13.66
CA LYS A 164 15.99 2.10 -13.95
C LYS A 164 15.05 3.28 -14.15
N CYS A 165 15.19 4.31 -13.35
CA CYS A 165 14.42 5.54 -13.44
C CYS A 165 15.32 6.69 -13.86
N ARG A 166 14.88 7.49 -14.85
CA ARG A 166 15.49 8.79 -15.16
C ARG A 166 14.46 9.87 -14.87
N PHE A 167 14.90 10.91 -14.19
CA PHE A 167 14.06 12.01 -13.72
C PHE A 167 14.73 13.34 -14.04
N TRP A 168 14.10 14.15 -14.87
CA TRP A 168 14.68 15.44 -15.29
C TRP A 168 13.58 16.47 -15.55
N LYS A 169 13.99 17.75 -15.61
CA LYS A 169 13.10 18.87 -15.86
C LYS A 169 13.50 19.59 -17.13
N ILE A 170 12.53 19.90 -17.98
CA ILE A 170 12.67 20.80 -19.12
C ILE A 170 11.58 21.86 -19.01
N ASN A 171 11.96 23.13 -18.91
CA ASN A 171 11.04 24.24 -18.69
C ASN A 171 10.19 24.03 -17.41
N LYS A 172 8.86 23.96 -17.58
CA LYS A 172 7.90 23.74 -16.48
C LYS A 172 7.54 22.27 -16.29
N LEU A 173 7.86 21.42 -17.26
CA LEU A 173 7.51 20.00 -17.20
C LEU A 173 8.65 19.15 -16.63
N VAL A 174 8.26 18.11 -15.97
CA VAL A 174 9.17 17.10 -15.41
C VAL A 174 8.90 15.77 -16.10
N TYR A 175 9.95 15.06 -16.44
CA TYR A 175 9.87 13.76 -17.10
C TYR A 175 10.39 12.70 -16.15
N LEU A 176 9.63 11.63 -16.02
CA LEU A 176 9.98 10.45 -15.26
C LEU A 176 9.90 9.24 -16.19
N THR A 177 11.02 8.60 -16.47
CA THR A 177 11.01 7.33 -17.20
C THR A 177 11.24 6.17 -16.27
N LEU A 178 10.53 5.08 -16.50
CA LEU A 178 10.73 3.81 -15.85
C LEU A 178 11.00 2.73 -16.88
N GLN A 179 12.09 1.99 -16.66
CA GLN A 179 12.45 0.81 -17.43
C GLN A 179 12.71 -0.33 -16.46
N LYS A 180 11.95 -1.41 -16.55
CA LYS A 180 12.20 -2.59 -15.73
C LYS A 180 13.52 -3.24 -16.17
N ILE A 181 14.36 -3.60 -15.21
CA ILE A 181 15.67 -4.19 -15.51
C ILE A 181 15.46 -5.57 -16.16
N GLY A 182 16.11 -5.77 -17.31
CA GLY A 182 15.94 -6.95 -18.15
C GLY A 182 14.89 -6.81 -19.25
N GLU A 183 14.09 -5.74 -19.24
CA GLU A 183 13.11 -5.44 -20.29
C GLU A 183 13.57 -4.25 -21.14
N ARG A 184 13.11 -4.19 -22.41
CA ARG A 184 13.43 -3.06 -23.32
C ARG A 184 12.40 -1.94 -23.23
N ASP A 185 11.24 -2.23 -22.68
CA ASP A 185 10.12 -1.31 -22.64
C ASP A 185 10.37 -0.14 -21.69
N ILE A 186 10.04 1.05 -22.14
CA ILE A 186 10.20 2.30 -21.40
C ILE A 186 8.84 2.96 -21.25
N LEU A 187 8.45 3.17 -20.00
CA LEU A 187 7.28 3.95 -19.63
C LEU A 187 7.73 5.36 -19.25
N THR A 188 7.16 6.39 -19.87
CA THR A 188 7.48 7.78 -19.57
C THR A 188 6.25 8.53 -19.11
N TYR A 189 6.34 9.12 -17.92
CA TYR A 189 5.37 10.05 -17.38
C TYR A 189 5.83 11.47 -17.65
N VAL A 190 4.96 12.29 -18.22
CA VAL A 190 5.12 13.74 -18.33
C VAL A 190 4.36 14.36 -17.18
N LEU A 191 5.06 15.10 -16.34
CA LEU A 191 4.59 15.55 -15.04
C LEU A 191 4.55 17.09 -15.01
N SER A 192 3.52 17.62 -14.38
CA SER A 192 3.39 19.04 -14.04
C SER A 192 3.43 19.21 -12.53
N PRO A 193 4.16 20.21 -11.98
CA PRO A 193 4.07 20.50 -10.56
C PRO A 193 2.61 20.73 -10.15
N LYS A 194 2.18 20.06 -9.09
CA LYS A 194 0.84 20.29 -8.55
C LYS A 194 0.78 21.70 -7.95
N ASN A 195 -0.03 22.58 -8.55
CA ASN A 195 -0.28 23.89 -7.95
C ASN A 195 -0.94 23.67 -6.59
N LYS A 196 -0.33 24.27 -5.56
CA LYS A 196 -0.86 24.29 -4.19
C LYS A 196 -2.12 25.11 -4.10
#